data_4e929e0c508b79efbe8219619a7e6212
#
_entry.id   4e929e0c508b79efbe8219619a7e6212
#
_cell.length_a   1.000
_cell.length_b   1.000
_cell.length_c   1.000
_cell.angle_alpha   90.00
_cell.angle_beta   90.00
_cell.angle_gamma   90.00
#
_symmetry.space_group_name_H-M   'P 1'
#
loop_
_entity.id
_entity.type
_entity.pdbx_description
1 polymer ?
#
loop_
_entity_poly.entity_id
_entity_poly.type
_entity_poly.pdbx_seq_one_letter_code
_entity_poly.pdbx_strand_id
1 'polypeptide(L)'
;IISCDLYEKRVELIKKGAVRLGISNITATQNDATVYNERFGKFDAVICDVLCSGLGVIRRKPEIKYKDLDEYQDITEIQMQILETAVKYLKDDGRILYSTCTLRKCENEYIIERFLDKYPQYELKYQRTFMPHIDGSDGFYCALLVKSR
;
A
#
# COMPACT_ATOMS: atom_id res chain seq x y z
N ILE A 1 1.76 -16.12 5.36
CA ILE A 1 1.69 -14.66 5.12
C ILE A 1 2.77 -14.00 5.95
N ILE A 2 3.55 -13.08 5.34
CA ILE A 2 4.41 -12.15 6.09
C ILE A 2 3.70 -10.80 6.12
N SER A 3 3.49 -10.26 7.32
CA SER A 3 2.88 -8.96 7.54
C SER A 3 3.88 -8.02 8.22
N CYS A 4 4.14 -6.88 7.58
CA CYS A 4 5.19 -5.95 8.01
C CYS A 4 4.61 -4.60 8.40
N ASP A 5 5.26 -3.94 9.35
CA ASP A 5 5.08 -2.52 9.63
C ASP A 5 6.44 -1.92 10.01
N LEU A 6 6.62 -0.62 9.75
CA LEU A 6 7.83 0.10 10.12
C LEU A 6 8.01 0.20 11.64
N TYR A 7 6.90 0.26 12.40
CA TYR A 7 6.90 0.49 13.83
C TYR A 7 6.61 -0.80 14.62
N GLU A 8 7.51 -1.18 15.52
CA GLU A 8 7.38 -2.36 16.37
C GLU A 8 6.05 -2.41 17.13
N LYS A 9 5.57 -1.27 17.64
CA LYS A 9 4.26 -1.19 18.32
C LYS A 9 3.10 -1.64 17.44
N ARG A 10 3.15 -1.38 16.12
CA ARG A 10 2.13 -1.83 15.16
C ARG A 10 2.28 -3.31 14.85
N VAL A 11 3.52 -3.80 14.76
CA VAL A 11 3.79 -5.25 14.62
C VAL A 11 3.16 -6.04 15.77
N GLU A 12 3.27 -5.54 17.00
CA GLU A 12 2.62 -6.16 18.17
C GLU A 12 1.08 -6.14 18.07
N LEU A 13 0.49 -5.10 17.48
CA LEU A 13 -0.95 -5.06 17.22
C LEU A 13 -1.37 -6.10 16.18
N ILE A 14 -0.57 -6.33 15.15
CA ILE A 14 -0.80 -7.37 14.14
C ILE A 14 -0.78 -8.75 14.81
N LYS A 15 0.24 -9.04 15.64
CA LYS A 15 0.35 -10.30 16.40
C LYS A 15 -0.87 -10.53 17.29
N LYS A 16 -1.27 -9.52 18.08
CA LYS A 16 -2.46 -9.59 18.94
C LYS A 16 -3.74 -9.79 18.14
N GLY A 17 -3.87 -9.12 16.98
CA GLY A 17 -4.99 -9.29 16.06
C GLY A 17 -5.08 -10.71 15.51
N ALA A 18 -3.97 -11.29 15.08
CA ALA A 18 -3.89 -12.66 14.58
C ALA A 18 -4.33 -13.67 15.67
N VAL A 19 -3.81 -13.53 16.87
CA VAL A 19 -4.20 -14.40 18.02
C VAL A 19 -5.69 -14.27 18.30
N ARG A 20 -6.22 -13.06 18.39
CA ARG A 20 -7.66 -12.81 18.66
C ARG A 20 -8.58 -13.43 17.62
N LEU A 21 -8.14 -13.49 16.37
CA LEU A 21 -8.90 -14.04 15.23
C LEU A 21 -8.61 -15.53 14.98
N GLY A 22 -7.74 -16.18 15.77
CA GLY A 22 -7.36 -17.57 15.57
C GLY A 22 -6.55 -17.82 14.30
N ILE A 23 -5.84 -16.80 13.78
CA ILE A 23 -5.04 -16.88 12.55
C ILE A 23 -3.63 -17.32 12.92
N SER A 24 -3.20 -18.51 12.47
CA SER A 24 -1.89 -19.09 12.80
C SER A 24 -0.85 -18.98 11.68
N ASN A 25 -1.24 -18.60 10.46
CA ASN A 25 -0.38 -18.57 9.28
C ASN A 25 0.17 -17.17 8.95
N ILE A 26 0.19 -16.25 9.92
CA ILE A 26 0.78 -14.91 9.80
C ILE A 26 2.06 -14.84 10.63
N THR A 27 3.13 -14.39 10.00
CA THR A 27 4.36 -13.95 10.67
C THR A 27 4.41 -12.43 10.61
N ALA A 28 4.25 -11.77 11.75
CA ALA A 28 4.35 -10.31 11.85
C ALA A 28 5.79 -9.91 12.22
N THR A 29 6.38 -8.99 11.48
CA THR A 29 7.76 -8.54 11.69
C THR A 29 7.95 -7.08 11.34
N GLN A 30 8.91 -6.43 12.01
CA GLN A 30 9.29 -5.07 11.68
C GLN A 30 10.08 -5.07 10.36
N ASN A 31 9.70 -4.19 9.43
CA ASN A 31 10.43 -3.98 8.19
C ASN A 31 10.10 -2.61 7.60
N ASP A 32 11.11 -1.94 7.07
CA ASP A 32 10.95 -0.77 6.22
C ASP A 32 10.63 -1.23 4.80
N ALA A 33 9.44 -0.90 4.31
CA ALA A 33 8.97 -1.32 3.00
C ALA A 33 9.74 -0.67 1.83
N THR A 34 10.50 0.39 2.08
CA THR A 34 11.38 1.02 1.08
C THR A 34 12.68 0.24 0.88
N VAL A 35 13.02 -0.67 1.82
CA VAL A 35 14.27 -1.44 1.81
C VAL A 35 13.98 -2.92 1.56
N TYR A 36 14.66 -3.48 0.54
CA TYR A 36 14.54 -4.91 0.24
C TYR A 36 15.21 -5.77 1.31
N ASN A 37 14.46 -6.74 1.83
CA ASN A 37 14.94 -7.70 2.82
C ASN A 37 15.02 -9.11 2.20
N GLU A 38 16.21 -9.57 1.90
CA GLU A 38 16.47 -10.85 1.22
C GLU A 38 15.92 -12.07 1.97
N ARG A 39 15.70 -11.95 3.28
CA ARG A 39 15.21 -13.05 4.12
C ARG A 39 13.77 -13.46 3.81
N PHE A 40 12.99 -12.60 3.14
CA PHE A 40 11.58 -12.88 2.89
C PHE A 40 11.33 -13.77 1.67
N GLY A 41 12.26 -13.82 0.70
CA GLY A 41 12.10 -14.60 -0.53
C GLY A 41 11.06 -13.99 -1.50
N LYS A 42 10.36 -14.85 -2.24
CA LYS A 42 9.44 -14.48 -3.31
C LYS A 42 8.00 -14.89 -2.99
N PHE A 43 7.04 -14.05 -3.42
CA PHE A 43 5.61 -14.21 -3.15
C PHE A 43 4.78 -14.22 -4.43
N ASP A 44 3.61 -14.87 -4.37
CA ASP A 44 2.59 -14.84 -5.41
C ASP A 44 1.84 -13.50 -5.43
N ALA A 45 1.79 -12.81 -4.29
CA ALA A 45 1.16 -11.51 -4.18
C ALA A 45 1.84 -10.65 -3.10
N VAL A 46 1.94 -9.34 -3.37
CA VAL A 46 2.38 -8.32 -2.41
C VAL A 46 1.28 -7.26 -2.29
N ILE A 47 0.86 -6.97 -1.06
CA ILE A 47 -0.08 -5.89 -0.76
C ILE A 47 0.73 -4.71 -0.23
N CYS A 48 0.64 -3.58 -0.91
CA CYS A 48 1.24 -2.30 -0.54
C CYS A 48 0.12 -1.35 -0.07
N ASP A 49 -0.26 -1.46 1.21
CA ASP A 49 -1.12 -0.47 1.87
C ASP A 49 -0.20 0.64 2.39
N VAL A 50 0.06 1.63 1.53
CA VAL A 50 1.13 2.60 1.74
C VAL A 50 0.71 3.76 2.65
N LEU A 51 1.71 4.39 3.28
CA LEU A 51 1.47 5.66 3.96
C LEU A 51 0.91 6.68 2.96
N CYS A 52 -0.05 7.49 3.38
CA CYS A 52 -0.70 8.48 2.54
C CYS A 52 -1.19 9.68 3.35
N SER A 53 -1.62 10.76 2.70
CA SER A 53 -2.16 11.95 3.37
C SER A 53 -3.43 11.67 4.20
N GLY A 54 -4.13 10.57 3.93
CA GLY A 54 -5.29 10.13 4.69
C GLY A 54 -6.57 10.94 4.42
N LEU A 55 -6.62 11.76 3.36
CA LEU A 55 -7.77 12.63 3.07
C LEU A 55 -9.08 11.86 2.82
N GLY A 56 -9.01 10.56 2.53
CA GLY A 56 -10.20 9.72 2.37
C GLY A 56 -10.95 9.42 3.67
N VAL A 57 -10.27 9.52 4.83
CA VAL A 57 -10.86 9.18 6.13
C VAL A 57 -11.24 10.39 6.99
N ILE A 58 -11.37 11.57 6.38
CA ILE A 58 -11.74 12.84 7.05
C ILE A 58 -13.01 12.69 7.89
N ARG A 59 -13.99 11.89 7.43
CA ARG A 59 -15.23 11.64 8.16
C ARG A 59 -15.00 11.07 9.55
N ARG A 60 -14.00 10.20 9.71
CA ARG A 60 -13.63 9.57 10.98
C ARG A 60 -12.55 10.32 11.73
N LYS A 61 -11.74 11.12 11.02
CA LYS A 61 -10.61 11.86 11.54
C LYS A 61 -10.65 13.30 11.02
N PRO A 62 -11.58 14.12 11.54
CA PRO A 62 -11.81 15.48 11.02
C PRO A 62 -10.58 16.40 11.17
N GLU A 63 -9.68 16.11 12.08
CA GLU A 63 -8.40 16.80 12.28
C GLU A 63 -7.51 16.80 11.02
N ILE A 64 -7.69 15.84 10.13
CA ILE A 64 -6.95 15.77 8.85
C ILE A 64 -7.17 17.01 7.98
N LYS A 65 -8.33 17.69 8.10
CA LYS A 65 -8.63 18.93 7.37
C LYS A 65 -7.64 20.06 7.65
N TYR A 66 -7.02 20.04 8.82
CA TYR A 66 -6.14 21.10 9.30
C TYR A 66 -4.65 20.75 9.14
N LYS A 67 -4.35 19.61 8.53
CA LYS A 67 -2.96 19.23 8.23
C LYS A 67 -2.43 20.07 7.08
N ASP A 68 -1.19 20.52 7.22
CA ASP A 68 -0.47 21.12 6.13
C ASP A 68 -0.13 20.06 5.07
N LEU A 69 -0.60 20.26 3.85
CA LEU A 69 -0.31 19.34 2.75
C LEU A 69 1.14 19.42 2.26
N ASP A 70 1.84 20.48 2.60
CA ASP A 70 3.27 20.64 2.29
C ASP A 70 4.14 19.65 3.09
N GLU A 71 3.67 19.18 4.24
CA GLU A 71 4.32 18.09 5.00
C GLU A 71 4.36 16.76 4.23
N TYR A 72 3.58 16.62 3.16
CA TYR A 72 3.47 15.40 2.34
C TYR A 72 4.15 15.50 0.97
N GLN A 73 5.06 16.46 0.77
CA GLN A 73 5.73 16.64 -0.53
C GLN A 73 6.52 15.40 -0.95
N ASP A 74 7.20 14.74 0.00
CA ASP A 74 8.02 13.57 -0.29
C ASP A 74 7.26 12.24 -0.27
N ILE A 75 5.95 12.27 0.09
CA ILE A 75 5.19 11.03 0.28
C ILE A 75 5.08 10.20 -1.00
N THR A 76 4.97 10.86 -2.15
CA THR A 76 4.86 10.20 -3.45
C THR A 76 6.15 9.47 -3.83
N GLU A 77 7.31 10.00 -3.43
CA GLU A 77 8.59 9.33 -3.65
C GLU A 77 8.73 8.08 -2.77
N ILE A 78 8.28 8.16 -1.52
CA ILE A 78 8.25 7.00 -0.61
C ILE A 78 7.30 5.93 -1.13
N GLN A 79 6.11 6.32 -1.60
CA GLN A 79 5.12 5.41 -2.20
C GLN A 79 5.71 4.70 -3.42
N MET A 80 6.43 5.42 -4.27
CA MET A 80 7.10 4.85 -5.44
C MET A 80 8.21 3.87 -5.02
N GLN A 81 9.05 4.22 -4.04
CA GLN A 81 10.09 3.33 -3.50
C GLN A 81 9.51 2.03 -2.93
N ILE A 82 8.36 2.10 -2.26
CA ILE A 82 7.66 0.91 -1.75
C ILE A 82 7.22 0.01 -2.90
N LEU A 83 6.62 0.55 -3.97
CA LEU A 83 6.24 -0.21 -5.16
C LEU A 83 7.45 -0.86 -5.84
N GLU A 84 8.55 -0.11 -6.01
CA GLU A 84 9.80 -0.62 -6.59
C GLU A 84 10.41 -1.76 -5.76
N THR A 85 10.30 -1.65 -4.44
CA THR A 85 10.75 -2.70 -3.54
C THR A 85 9.84 -3.92 -3.60
N ALA A 86 8.52 -3.71 -3.72
CA ALA A 86 7.54 -4.79 -3.86
C ALA A 86 7.79 -5.67 -5.10
N VAL A 87 8.22 -5.07 -6.21
CA VAL A 87 8.62 -5.81 -7.43
C VAL A 87 9.68 -6.87 -7.12
N LYS A 88 10.63 -6.55 -6.25
CA LYS A 88 11.73 -7.47 -5.88
C LYS A 88 11.26 -8.70 -5.12
N TYR A 89 10.06 -8.65 -4.53
CA TYR A 89 9.45 -9.78 -3.81
C TYR A 89 8.54 -10.65 -4.66
N LEU A 90 8.26 -10.28 -5.91
CA LEU A 90 7.34 -11.04 -6.74
C LEU A 90 8.00 -12.26 -7.40
N LYS A 91 7.25 -13.34 -7.48
CA LYS A 91 7.47 -14.43 -8.44
C LYS A 91 7.15 -13.93 -9.86
N ASP A 92 7.46 -14.74 -10.87
CA ASP A 92 7.27 -14.33 -12.28
C ASP A 92 5.80 -14.06 -12.66
N ASP A 93 4.85 -14.79 -12.06
CA ASP A 93 3.40 -14.64 -12.23
C ASP A 93 2.74 -13.88 -11.07
N GLY A 94 3.57 -13.22 -10.25
CA GLY A 94 3.11 -12.49 -9.07
C GLY A 94 2.36 -11.21 -9.41
N ARG A 95 1.62 -10.70 -8.41
CA ARG A 95 0.80 -9.50 -8.52
C ARG A 95 1.03 -8.55 -7.36
N ILE A 96 0.85 -7.25 -7.61
CA ILE A 96 0.88 -6.20 -6.58
C ILE A 96 -0.52 -5.60 -6.45
N LEU A 97 -1.00 -5.51 -5.23
CA LEU A 97 -2.14 -4.66 -4.88
C LEU A 97 -1.61 -3.42 -4.18
N TYR A 98 -1.70 -2.28 -4.83
CA TYR A 98 -1.41 -0.97 -4.24
C TYR A 98 -2.68 -0.37 -3.67
N SER A 99 -2.61 0.25 -2.48
CA SER A 99 -3.76 0.89 -1.86
C SER A 99 -3.38 2.09 -1.00
N THR A 100 -4.30 3.05 -0.92
CA THR A 100 -4.22 4.24 -0.07
C THR A 100 -5.57 4.57 0.54
N CYS A 101 -5.58 5.27 1.68
CA CYS A 101 -6.77 5.87 2.27
C CYS A 101 -6.87 7.38 1.93
N THR A 102 -6.46 7.79 0.74
CA THR A 102 -6.57 9.17 0.25
C THR A 102 -7.32 9.25 -1.08
N LEU A 103 -7.81 10.45 -1.42
CA LEU A 103 -8.46 10.75 -2.70
C LEU A 103 -7.57 11.61 -3.63
N ARG A 104 -6.31 11.85 -3.25
CA ARG A 104 -5.37 12.64 -4.05
C ARG A 104 -4.84 11.82 -5.22
N LYS A 105 -5.08 12.29 -6.43
CA LYS A 105 -4.59 11.63 -7.66
C LYS A 105 -3.08 11.49 -7.72
N CYS A 106 -2.34 12.47 -7.15
CA CYS A 106 -0.87 12.40 -7.11
C CYS A 106 -0.34 11.23 -6.25
N GLU A 107 -1.12 10.76 -5.27
CA GLU A 107 -0.79 9.60 -4.44
C GLU A 107 -1.40 8.29 -4.96
N ASN A 108 -2.27 8.37 -5.97
CA ASN A 108 -3.06 7.28 -6.51
C ASN A 108 -2.70 7.02 -7.99
N GLU A 109 -3.53 7.52 -8.90
CA GLU A 109 -3.41 7.24 -10.34
C GLU A 109 -2.04 7.65 -10.90
N TYR A 110 -1.50 8.81 -10.51
CA TYR A 110 -0.20 9.28 -11.02
C TYR A 110 0.98 8.46 -10.52
N ILE A 111 0.89 7.85 -9.32
CA ILE A 111 1.91 6.88 -8.87
C ILE A 111 1.88 5.64 -9.75
N ILE A 112 0.68 5.13 -10.07
CA ILE A 112 0.53 3.95 -10.93
C ILE A 112 1.02 4.25 -12.35
N GLU A 113 0.70 5.40 -12.92
CA GLU A 113 1.19 5.84 -14.23
C GLU A 113 2.74 5.90 -14.24
N ARG A 114 3.36 6.58 -13.27
CA ARG A 114 4.83 6.64 -13.11
C ARG A 114 5.45 5.25 -12.99
N PHE A 115 4.81 4.37 -12.24
CA PHE A 115 5.29 2.99 -12.07
C PHE A 115 5.27 2.24 -13.40
N LEU A 116 4.18 2.30 -14.16
CA LEU A 116 4.05 1.61 -15.45
C LEU A 116 5.00 2.16 -16.50
N ASP A 117 5.26 3.47 -16.53
CA ASP A 117 6.27 4.09 -17.39
C ASP A 117 7.68 3.56 -17.10
N LYS A 118 8.01 3.38 -15.82
CA LYS A 118 9.32 2.87 -15.39
C LYS A 118 9.45 1.35 -15.52
N TYR A 119 8.35 0.62 -15.41
CA TYR A 119 8.29 -0.84 -15.41
C TYR A 119 7.31 -1.35 -16.50
N PRO A 120 7.64 -1.20 -17.79
CA PRO A 120 6.74 -1.51 -18.90
C PRO A 120 6.36 -3.00 -19.02
N GLN A 121 7.06 -3.88 -18.27
CA GLN A 121 6.71 -5.29 -18.14
C GLN A 121 5.54 -5.54 -17.17
N TYR A 122 4.97 -4.50 -16.57
CA TYR A 122 3.76 -4.58 -15.75
C TYR A 122 2.59 -3.94 -16.47
N GLU A 123 1.39 -4.39 -16.18
CA GLU A 123 0.13 -3.81 -16.65
C GLU A 123 -0.86 -3.60 -15.51
N LEU A 124 -1.68 -2.58 -15.64
CA LEU A 124 -2.79 -2.30 -14.73
C LEU A 124 -3.99 -3.18 -15.11
N LYS A 125 -4.33 -4.15 -14.28
CA LYS A 125 -5.50 -5.01 -14.49
C LYS A 125 -6.79 -4.41 -13.96
N TYR A 126 -6.69 -3.66 -12.88
CA TYR A 126 -7.86 -3.06 -12.23
C TYR A 126 -7.43 -1.86 -11.40
N GLN A 127 -8.24 -0.82 -11.39
CA GLN A 127 -8.15 0.26 -10.39
C GLN A 127 -9.54 0.76 -10.04
N ARG A 128 -9.65 1.27 -8.81
CA ARG A 128 -10.88 1.90 -8.34
C ARG A 128 -10.60 2.91 -7.25
N THR A 129 -11.26 4.07 -7.37
CA THR A 129 -11.40 5.03 -6.29
C THR A 129 -12.79 4.88 -5.67
N PHE A 130 -12.82 4.62 -4.36
CA PHE A 130 -14.06 4.57 -3.58
C PHE A 130 -14.36 5.97 -3.06
N MET A 131 -15.55 6.46 -3.38
CA MET A 131 -15.99 7.81 -3.00
C MET A 131 -17.03 7.72 -1.88
N PRO A 132 -16.86 8.45 -0.75
CA PRO A 132 -17.76 8.35 0.40
C PRO A 132 -19.23 8.58 0.08
N HIS A 133 -19.52 9.50 -0.83
CA HIS A 133 -20.88 9.87 -1.22
C HIS A 133 -21.54 8.92 -2.24
N ILE A 134 -20.74 8.04 -2.87
CA ILE A 134 -21.21 7.04 -3.83
C ILE A 134 -21.24 5.66 -3.19
N ASP A 135 -20.13 5.29 -2.53
CA ASP A 135 -19.91 3.93 -2.04
C ASP A 135 -20.36 3.73 -0.58
N GLY A 136 -20.73 4.81 0.14
CA GLY A 136 -21.11 4.76 1.55
C GLY A 136 -19.95 4.38 2.50
N SER A 137 -18.74 4.27 1.99
CA SER A 137 -17.52 3.94 2.70
C SER A 137 -16.65 5.17 2.98
N ASP A 138 -15.47 4.99 3.55
CA ASP A 138 -14.43 6.01 3.50
C ASP A 138 -13.86 6.13 2.08
N GLY A 139 -13.20 7.25 1.81
CA GLY A 139 -12.44 7.43 0.58
C GLY A 139 -11.22 6.50 0.56
N PHE A 140 -11.06 5.75 -0.51
CA PHE A 140 -10.01 4.76 -0.67
C PHE A 140 -9.65 4.56 -2.13
N TYR A 141 -8.41 4.19 -2.41
CA TYR A 141 -7.99 3.83 -3.75
C TYR A 141 -7.30 2.47 -3.73
N CYS A 142 -7.49 1.69 -4.79
CA CYS A 142 -6.71 0.49 -5.03
C CYS A 142 -6.41 0.28 -6.51
N ALA A 143 -5.25 -0.33 -6.78
CA ALA A 143 -4.79 -0.71 -8.11
C ALA A 143 -4.15 -2.10 -8.07
N LEU A 144 -4.54 -2.97 -9.00
CA LEU A 144 -3.98 -4.30 -9.19
C LEU A 144 -3.03 -4.29 -10.39
N LEU A 145 -1.77 -4.54 -10.12
CA LEU A 145 -0.70 -4.63 -11.11
C LEU A 145 -0.27 -6.09 -11.28
N VAL A 146 -0.06 -6.50 -12.52
CA VAL A 146 0.44 -7.83 -12.86
C VAL A 146 1.55 -7.70 -13.91
N LYS A 147 2.42 -8.72 -14.00
CA LYS A 147 3.43 -8.79 -15.05
C LYS A 147 2.76 -9.10 -16.38
N SER A 148 3.06 -8.33 -17.42
CA SER A 148 2.61 -8.60 -18.79
C SER A 148 3.17 -9.95 -19.26
N ARG A 149 2.35 -10.73 -19.97
CA ARG A 149 2.77 -11.99 -20.58
C ARG A 149 3.53 -11.76 -21.87
#